data_078f1360f79d8e182c0583415533d69f
#
_entry.id   078f1360f79d8e182c0583415533d69f
#
_cell.length_a   1.000
_cell.length_b   1.000
_cell.length_c   1.000
_cell.angle_alpha   90.00
_cell.angle_beta   90.00
_cell.angle_gamma   90.00
#
_symmetry.space_group_name_H-M   'P 1'
#
loop_
_entity.id
_entity.type
_entity.pdbx_description
1 polymer ?
#
loop_
_entity_poly.entity_id
_entity_poly.type
_entity_poly.pdbx_seq_one_letter_code
_entity_poly.pdbx_strand_id
1 'polypeptide(L)'
;MKKLVLIVMSLCLAVTMWGQKSPGSEWSLQVKQAATMIKEDPAKASEAFDELLKGKNKKNAFLLVEIGRAYLDQGKTAEAAEYAQRAKDINSKCAVAYLLSGDIALNLNDVNKASSDYNQAIYLDEDCSEAYFKYAQVYKGVDPQLSLDMLMRLQTKAPDDNRISKELADVYYTMGQYGKAKEAYESYLKVGTPTEQDYTRYATLLYLNKDYAQSSDMVKKGLELAPENHVLKRLAMYDNLELKDYKEGLEAAATFFSNPGNPDYVYLDYVYFARLLEADKQYDEAVAQFDKALAMDKSHTEIYKDISDVYEKERDFPKAIEAYKNY
;
A
#
# COMPACT_ATOMS: atom_id res chain seq x y z
N MET A 1 -30.57 16.20 24.00
CA MET A 1 -31.03 16.34 22.62
C MET A 1 -30.10 17.28 21.89
N LYS A 2 -29.52 16.97 20.79
CA LYS A 2 -28.48 17.59 19.94
C LYS A 2 -27.08 17.00 20.14
N LYS A 3 -26.83 15.86 19.48
CA LYS A 3 -25.53 15.39 18.95
C LYS A 3 -25.73 14.03 18.26
N LEU A 4 -26.43 14.07 17.13
CA LEU A 4 -26.56 12.88 16.25
C LEU A 4 -26.94 13.31 14.83
N VAL A 5 -26.16 14.19 14.22
CA VAL A 5 -26.27 14.52 12.78
C VAL A 5 -24.89 15.04 12.35
N LEU A 6 -23.96 14.16 11.97
CA LEU A 6 -22.76 14.52 11.18
C LEU A 6 -21.88 13.29 10.85
N ILE A 7 -22.47 12.17 10.41
CA ILE A 7 -21.72 11.09 9.73
C ILE A 7 -22.61 10.49 8.63
N VAL A 8 -23.01 11.27 7.65
CA VAL A 8 -23.71 10.78 6.44
C VAL A 8 -23.36 11.68 5.24
N MET A 9 -22.12 12.07 5.06
CA MET A 9 -21.73 12.79 3.85
C MET A 9 -20.31 12.43 3.37
N SER A 10 -20.03 11.15 3.08
CA SER A 10 -18.82 10.81 2.31
C SER A 10 -18.91 9.48 1.55
N LEU A 11 -20.08 9.07 1.11
CA LEU A 11 -20.28 7.78 0.40
C LEU A 11 -21.14 7.92 -0.88
N CYS A 12 -21.09 9.05 -1.56
CA CYS A 12 -21.90 9.28 -2.76
C CYS A 12 -21.10 9.47 -4.06
N LEU A 13 -19.88 8.89 -4.20
CA LEU A 13 -19.08 9.05 -5.43
C LEU A 13 -18.50 7.73 -5.99
N ALA A 14 -19.13 6.59 -5.76
CA ALA A 14 -18.68 5.30 -6.29
C ALA A 14 -19.69 4.58 -7.19
N VAL A 15 -20.57 5.28 -7.90
CA VAL A 15 -21.68 4.64 -8.64
C VAL A 15 -21.67 4.89 -10.16
N THR A 16 -20.59 5.42 -10.74
CA THR A 16 -20.63 5.76 -12.18
C THR A 16 -19.55 5.11 -13.06
N MET A 17 -19.06 3.90 -12.72
CA MET A 17 -18.06 3.23 -13.56
C MET A 17 -18.38 1.77 -13.88
N TRP A 18 -19.61 1.47 -14.29
CA TRP A 18 -19.93 0.15 -14.81
C TRP A 18 -20.48 0.33 -16.24
N GLY A 19 -19.72 -0.09 -17.23
CA GLY A 19 -20.07 0.06 -18.66
C GLY A 19 -21.34 -0.68 -19.12
N GLN A 20 -21.88 -1.60 -18.31
CA GLN A 20 -23.27 -2.03 -18.43
C GLN A 20 -24.11 -1.19 -17.49
N LYS A 21 -25.15 -0.52 -18.03
CA LYS A 21 -26.18 0.15 -17.22
C LYS A 21 -26.72 -0.84 -16.19
N SER A 22 -26.05 -0.91 -15.01
CA SER A 22 -26.67 -1.59 -13.89
C SER A 22 -27.93 -0.78 -13.55
N PRO A 23 -29.08 -1.41 -13.47
CA PRO A 23 -30.28 -0.73 -12.97
C PRO A 23 -30.13 -0.48 -11.46
N GLY A 24 -29.02 0.14 -11.04
CA GLY A 24 -28.53 0.19 -9.68
C GLY A 24 -29.24 1.11 -8.72
N SER A 25 -30.31 1.79 -9.13
CA SER A 25 -30.97 2.75 -8.23
C SER A 25 -32.19 2.19 -7.50
N GLU A 26 -32.86 1.16 -8.03
CA GLU A 26 -34.14 0.72 -7.49
C GLU A 26 -34.00 -0.15 -6.23
N TRP A 27 -32.98 -0.97 -6.10
CA TRP A 27 -32.78 -1.88 -4.96
C TRP A 27 -31.48 -1.67 -4.16
N SER A 28 -30.53 -0.89 -4.66
CA SER A 28 -29.25 -0.66 -3.99
C SER A 28 -29.41 -0.11 -2.56
N LEU A 29 -30.36 0.80 -2.34
CA LEU A 29 -30.67 1.30 -1.00
C LEU A 29 -31.25 0.20 -0.09
N GLN A 30 -32.15 -0.62 -0.62
CA GLN A 30 -32.78 -1.71 0.12
C GLN A 30 -31.78 -2.81 0.47
N VAL A 31 -30.85 -3.16 -0.46
CA VAL A 31 -29.75 -4.08 -0.19
C VAL A 31 -28.85 -3.53 0.92
N LYS A 32 -28.48 -2.24 0.88
CA LYS A 32 -27.69 -1.61 1.93
C LYS A 32 -28.40 -1.63 3.29
N GLN A 33 -29.69 -1.36 3.33
CA GLN A 33 -30.48 -1.44 4.57
C GLN A 33 -30.51 -2.87 5.13
N ALA A 34 -30.76 -3.88 4.28
CA ALA A 34 -30.73 -5.27 4.70
C ALA A 34 -29.33 -5.71 5.16
N ALA A 35 -28.27 -5.23 4.50
CA ALA A 35 -26.88 -5.52 4.85
C ALA A 35 -26.51 -5.11 6.28
N THR A 36 -27.07 -4.01 6.81
CA THR A 36 -26.82 -3.60 8.21
C THR A 36 -27.30 -4.63 9.24
N MET A 37 -28.27 -5.46 8.87
CA MET A 37 -28.83 -6.49 9.73
C MET A 37 -28.05 -7.82 9.69
N ILE A 38 -27.15 -8.03 8.73
CA ILE A 38 -26.45 -9.32 8.54
C ILE A 38 -25.75 -9.82 9.82
N LYS A 39 -25.18 -8.91 10.62
CA LYS A 39 -24.48 -9.26 11.88
C LYS A 39 -25.41 -9.34 13.07
N GLU A 40 -26.39 -8.45 13.16
CA GLU A 40 -27.24 -8.30 14.33
C GLU A 40 -28.45 -9.27 14.31
N ASP A 41 -29.06 -9.43 13.14
CA ASP A 41 -30.24 -10.31 12.92
C ASP A 41 -30.16 -10.95 11.53
N PRO A 42 -29.34 -12.00 11.36
CA PRO A 42 -29.14 -12.66 10.06
C PRO A 42 -30.44 -13.18 9.43
N ALA A 43 -31.41 -13.60 10.26
CA ALA A 43 -32.68 -14.09 9.78
C ALA A 43 -33.50 -12.98 9.11
N LYS A 44 -33.59 -11.81 9.74
CA LYS A 44 -34.24 -10.64 9.14
C LYS A 44 -33.54 -10.15 7.89
N ALA A 45 -32.20 -10.17 7.85
CA ALA A 45 -31.43 -9.82 6.66
C ALA A 45 -31.81 -10.75 5.50
N SER A 46 -31.83 -12.07 5.75
CA SER A 46 -32.21 -13.07 4.75
C SER A 46 -33.64 -12.88 4.27
N GLU A 47 -34.60 -12.68 5.17
CA GLU A 47 -36.02 -12.39 4.81
C GLU A 47 -36.10 -11.13 3.92
N ALA A 48 -35.37 -10.06 4.25
CA ALA A 48 -35.37 -8.84 3.47
C ALA A 48 -34.78 -9.05 2.05
N PHE A 49 -33.72 -9.84 1.93
CA PHE A 49 -33.16 -10.21 0.62
C PHE A 49 -34.10 -11.11 -0.19
N ASP A 50 -34.75 -12.06 0.46
CA ASP A 50 -35.75 -12.94 -0.19
C ASP A 50 -36.94 -12.14 -0.69
N GLU A 51 -37.37 -11.12 0.05
CA GLU A 51 -38.45 -10.22 -0.40
C GLU A 51 -38.05 -9.44 -1.65
N LEU A 52 -36.81 -8.93 -1.71
CA LEU A 52 -36.27 -8.26 -2.88
C LEU A 52 -36.16 -9.16 -4.12
N LEU A 53 -35.98 -10.47 -3.91
CA LEU A 53 -35.86 -11.48 -4.98
C LEU A 53 -37.24 -12.04 -5.43
N LYS A 54 -38.34 -11.42 -5.04
CA LYS A 54 -39.67 -11.81 -5.50
C LYS A 54 -40.07 -11.17 -6.84
N GLY A 55 -41.10 -11.71 -7.47
CA GLY A 55 -41.71 -11.17 -8.69
C GLY A 55 -40.73 -11.05 -9.85
N LYS A 56 -40.59 -9.85 -10.42
CA LYS A 56 -39.70 -9.54 -11.56
C LYS A 56 -38.22 -9.77 -11.26
N ASN A 57 -37.86 -9.70 -10.00
CA ASN A 57 -36.44 -9.80 -9.57
C ASN A 57 -35.97 -11.24 -9.34
N LYS A 58 -36.87 -12.24 -9.41
CA LYS A 58 -36.55 -13.65 -9.12
C LYS A 58 -35.37 -14.21 -9.97
N LYS A 59 -35.18 -13.67 -11.18
CA LYS A 59 -34.11 -14.07 -12.10
C LYS A 59 -33.17 -12.90 -12.42
N ASN A 60 -32.95 -12.02 -11.44
CA ASN A 60 -32.09 -10.88 -11.62
C ASN A 60 -30.65 -11.19 -11.11
N ALA A 61 -29.76 -11.56 -12.03
CA ALA A 61 -28.38 -11.90 -11.70
C ALA A 61 -27.62 -10.72 -11.05
N PHE A 62 -27.88 -9.48 -11.45
CA PHE A 62 -27.22 -8.31 -10.86
C PHE A 62 -27.62 -8.09 -9.40
N LEU A 63 -28.91 -8.24 -9.07
CA LEU A 63 -29.38 -8.15 -7.69
C LEU A 63 -28.76 -9.24 -6.81
N LEU A 64 -28.64 -10.47 -7.32
CA LEU A 64 -27.95 -11.55 -6.62
C LEU A 64 -26.48 -11.21 -6.35
N VAL A 65 -25.79 -10.59 -7.31
CA VAL A 65 -24.41 -10.12 -7.10
C VAL A 65 -24.32 -9.04 -6.03
N GLU A 66 -25.24 -8.06 -6.01
CA GLU A 66 -25.30 -7.01 -4.98
C GLU A 66 -25.52 -7.60 -3.58
N ILE A 67 -26.43 -8.57 -3.45
CA ILE A 67 -26.67 -9.28 -2.19
C ILE A 67 -25.43 -10.08 -1.78
N GLY A 68 -24.82 -10.82 -2.73
CA GLY A 68 -23.59 -11.58 -2.46
C GLY A 68 -22.43 -10.68 -2.02
N ARG A 69 -22.30 -9.50 -2.60
CA ARG A 69 -21.30 -8.50 -2.18
C ARG A 69 -21.58 -7.99 -0.77
N ALA A 70 -22.85 -7.71 -0.44
CA ALA A 70 -23.23 -7.31 0.90
C ALA A 70 -22.85 -8.38 1.97
N TYR A 71 -23.02 -9.65 1.65
CA TYR A 71 -22.56 -10.74 2.52
C TYR A 71 -21.02 -10.79 2.63
N LEU A 72 -20.31 -10.66 1.51
CA LEU A 72 -18.84 -10.67 1.49
C LEU A 72 -18.26 -9.52 2.34
N ASP A 73 -18.81 -8.31 2.21
CA ASP A 73 -18.41 -7.12 2.98
C ASP A 73 -18.61 -7.29 4.49
N GLN A 74 -19.53 -8.18 4.90
CA GLN A 74 -19.74 -8.57 6.30
C GLN A 74 -18.94 -9.81 6.72
N GLY A 75 -18.04 -10.31 5.87
CA GLY A 75 -17.22 -11.50 6.12
C GLY A 75 -17.99 -12.84 6.04
N LYS A 76 -19.19 -12.83 5.45
CA LYS A 76 -20.04 -14.01 5.23
C LYS A 76 -19.71 -14.64 3.88
N THR A 77 -18.54 -15.24 3.78
CA THR A 77 -17.97 -15.72 2.51
C THR A 77 -18.77 -16.88 1.90
N ALA A 78 -19.34 -17.75 2.72
CA ALA A 78 -20.12 -18.89 2.24
C ALA A 78 -21.44 -18.45 1.59
N GLU A 79 -22.16 -17.54 2.26
CA GLU A 79 -23.38 -16.96 1.74
C GLU A 79 -23.11 -16.15 0.47
N ALA A 80 -22.03 -15.37 0.45
CA ALA A 80 -21.61 -14.64 -0.74
C ALA A 80 -21.37 -15.58 -1.93
N ALA A 81 -20.72 -16.74 -1.70
CA ALA A 81 -20.44 -17.73 -2.73
C ALA A 81 -21.73 -18.36 -3.29
N GLU A 82 -22.73 -18.62 -2.45
CA GLU A 82 -24.04 -19.12 -2.89
C GLU A 82 -24.71 -18.12 -3.85
N TYR A 83 -24.73 -16.83 -3.47
CA TYR A 83 -25.36 -15.80 -4.31
C TYR A 83 -24.58 -15.58 -5.62
N ALA A 84 -23.24 -15.61 -5.61
CA ALA A 84 -22.42 -15.53 -6.80
C ALA A 84 -22.70 -16.72 -7.76
N GLN A 85 -22.85 -17.93 -7.21
CA GLN A 85 -23.17 -19.12 -8.01
C GLN A 85 -24.59 -19.01 -8.61
N ARG A 86 -25.59 -18.65 -7.81
CA ARG A 86 -26.96 -18.42 -8.29
C ARG A 86 -27.01 -17.39 -9.41
N ALA A 87 -26.22 -16.31 -9.32
CA ALA A 87 -26.13 -15.30 -10.38
C ALA A 87 -25.57 -15.88 -11.68
N LYS A 88 -24.52 -16.71 -11.60
CA LYS A 88 -23.93 -17.44 -12.76
C LYS A 88 -24.89 -18.46 -13.36
N ASP A 89 -25.67 -19.16 -12.53
CA ASP A 89 -26.67 -20.14 -12.99
C ASP A 89 -27.81 -19.46 -13.75
N ILE A 90 -28.20 -18.25 -13.34
CA ILE A 90 -29.26 -17.48 -14.03
C ILE A 90 -28.70 -16.85 -15.33
N ASN A 91 -27.49 -16.32 -15.28
CA ASN A 91 -26.81 -15.70 -16.41
C ASN A 91 -25.32 -16.04 -16.43
N SER A 92 -24.95 -17.08 -17.16
CA SER A 92 -23.55 -17.52 -17.29
C SER A 92 -22.64 -16.48 -17.99
N LYS A 93 -23.19 -15.40 -18.55
CA LYS A 93 -22.44 -14.29 -19.15
C LYS A 93 -22.44 -13.04 -18.24
N CYS A 94 -22.82 -13.16 -17.00
CA CYS A 94 -22.81 -12.05 -16.04
C CYS A 94 -21.37 -11.78 -15.54
N ALA A 95 -20.63 -10.89 -16.18
CA ALA A 95 -19.25 -10.58 -15.82
C ALA A 95 -19.06 -10.21 -14.34
N VAL A 96 -19.97 -9.42 -13.76
CA VAL A 96 -19.90 -9.03 -12.34
C VAL A 96 -20.11 -10.19 -11.37
N ALA A 97 -20.74 -11.30 -11.80
CA ALA A 97 -20.84 -12.50 -10.97
C ALA A 97 -19.48 -13.24 -10.88
N TYR A 98 -18.71 -13.23 -11.96
CA TYR A 98 -17.33 -13.73 -11.94
C TYR A 98 -16.42 -12.79 -11.16
N LEU A 99 -16.58 -11.48 -11.27
CA LEU A 99 -15.85 -10.52 -10.45
C LEU A 99 -16.07 -10.79 -8.95
N LEU A 100 -17.33 -10.94 -8.51
CA LEU A 100 -17.64 -11.31 -7.13
C LEU A 100 -17.03 -12.67 -6.73
N SER A 101 -17.09 -13.66 -7.63
CA SER A 101 -16.47 -14.97 -7.40
C SER A 101 -14.97 -14.88 -7.20
N GLY A 102 -14.29 -14.01 -7.96
CA GLY A 102 -12.86 -13.70 -7.80
C GLY A 102 -12.54 -13.03 -6.46
N ASP A 103 -13.35 -12.06 -6.03
CA ASP A 103 -13.21 -11.41 -4.71
C ASP A 103 -13.38 -12.43 -3.57
N ILE A 104 -14.34 -13.35 -3.70
CA ILE A 104 -14.56 -14.45 -2.76
C ILE A 104 -13.36 -15.39 -2.71
N ALA A 105 -12.81 -15.74 -3.87
CA ALA A 105 -11.64 -16.61 -3.96
C ALA A 105 -10.41 -15.95 -3.29
N LEU A 106 -10.19 -14.65 -3.47
CA LEU A 106 -9.14 -13.91 -2.75
C LEU A 106 -9.35 -13.92 -1.23
N ASN A 107 -10.57 -13.74 -0.77
CA ASN A 107 -10.90 -13.80 0.66
C ASN A 107 -10.58 -15.19 1.26
N LEU A 108 -10.65 -16.23 0.44
CA LEU A 108 -10.27 -17.61 0.79
C LEU A 108 -8.78 -17.94 0.51
N ASN A 109 -7.97 -16.95 0.12
CA ASN A 109 -6.58 -17.11 -0.31
C ASN A 109 -6.38 -18.03 -1.53
N ASP A 110 -7.40 -18.24 -2.35
CA ASP A 110 -7.31 -18.99 -3.61
C ASP A 110 -7.02 -18.03 -4.78
N VAL A 111 -5.73 -17.68 -4.89
CA VAL A 111 -5.21 -16.73 -5.89
C VAL A 111 -5.45 -17.24 -7.32
N ASN A 112 -5.33 -18.57 -7.54
CA ASN A 112 -5.49 -19.16 -8.88
C ASN A 112 -6.94 -19.05 -9.36
N LYS A 113 -7.89 -19.34 -8.48
CA LYS A 113 -9.30 -19.20 -8.79
C LYS A 113 -9.68 -17.73 -8.98
N ALA A 114 -9.19 -16.83 -8.13
CA ALA A 114 -9.42 -15.40 -8.27
C ALA A 114 -8.97 -14.88 -9.63
N SER A 115 -7.75 -15.22 -10.05
CA SER A 115 -7.19 -14.85 -11.36
C SER A 115 -8.05 -15.37 -12.51
N SER A 116 -8.47 -16.65 -12.44
CA SER A 116 -9.33 -17.25 -13.45
C SER A 116 -10.69 -16.53 -13.56
N ASP A 117 -11.31 -16.22 -12.41
CA ASP A 117 -12.62 -15.56 -12.37
C ASP A 117 -12.52 -14.09 -12.86
N TYR A 118 -11.47 -13.33 -12.50
CA TYR A 118 -11.25 -11.98 -13.03
C TYR A 118 -11.01 -11.99 -14.55
N ASN A 119 -10.20 -12.93 -15.04
CA ASN A 119 -9.97 -13.06 -16.48
C ASN A 119 -11.28 -13.42 -17.22
N GLN A 120 -12.11 -14.27 -16.64
CA GLN A 120 -13.42 -14.59 -17.18
C GLN A 120 -14.35 -13.36 -17.18
N ALA A 121 -14.31 -12.53 -16.14
CA ALA A 121 -15.05 -11.28 -16.11
C ALA A 121 -14.62 -10.32 -17.24
N ILE A 122 -13.31 -10.18 -17.48
CA ILE A 122 -12.75 -9.38 -18.59
C ILE A 122 -13.19 -9.93 -19.96
N TYR A 123 -13.17 -11.27 -20.12
CA TYR A 123 -13.58 -11.93 -21.35
C TYR A 123 -15.07 -11.69 -21.67
N LEU A 124 -15.90 -11.69 -20.64
CA LEU A 124 -17.36 -11.50 -20.79
C LEU A 124 -17.76 -10.02 -20.97
N ASP A 125 -17.00 -9.12 -20.41
CA ASP A 125 -17.20 -7.68 -20.49
C ASP A 125 -15.83 -6.96 -20.52
N GLU A 126 -15.39 -6.61 -21.71
CA GLU A 126 -14.12 -5.90 -21.93
C GLU A 126 -14.09 -4.51 -21.28
N ASP A 127 -15.24 -3.96 -20.92
CA ASP A 127 -15.35 -2.66 -20.23
C ASP A 127 -15.46 -2.78 -18.72
N CYS A 128 -15.36 -4.00 -18.18
CA CYS A 128 -15.35 -4.26 -16.73
C CYS A 128 -14.03 -3.77 -16.09
N SER A 129 -13.92 -2.46 -15.90
CA SER A 129 -12.71 -1.80 -15.35
C SER A 129 -12.23 -2.40 -14.04
N GLU A 130 -13.14 -2.75 -13.14
CA GLU A 130 -12.79 -3.36 -11.86
C GLU A 130 -12.13 -4.74 -12.00
N ALA A 131 -12.51 -5.52 -13.02
CA ALA A 131 -11.88 -6.81 -13.25
C ALA A 131 -10.41 -6.66 -13.70
N TYR A 132 -10.10 -5.69 -14.56
CA TYR A 132 -8.72 -5.36 -14.91
C TYR A 132 -7.90 -4.93 -13.69
N PHE A 133 -8.49 -4.07 -12.87
CA PHE A 133 -7.83 -3.57 -11.66
C PHE A 133 -7.50 -4.69 -10.68
N LYS A 134 -8.48 -5.54 -10.36
CA LYS A 134 -8.32 -6.70 -9.46
C LYS A 134 -7.32 -7.72 -10.02
N TYR A 135 -7.41 -8.01 -11.33
CA TYR A 135 -6.47 -8.91 -11.98
C TYR A 135 -5.02 -8.39 -11.87
N ALA A 136 -4.81 -7.10 -12.13
CA ALA A 136 -3.51 -6.46 -11.99
C ALA A 136 -2.97 -6.55 -10.55
N GLN A 137 -3.82 -6.31 -9.55
CA GLN A 137 -3.43 -6.42 -8.14
C GLN A 137 -2.94 -7.83 -7.76
N VAL A 138 -3.61 -8.86 -8.27
CA VAL A 138 -3.22 -10.25 -8.03
C VAL A 138 -1.83 -10.57 -8.58
N TYR A 139 -1.52 -10.04 -9.77
CA TYR A 139 -0.26 -10.34 -10.44
C TYR A 139 0.90 -9.40 -10.09
N LYS A 140 0.66 -8.32 -9.38
CA LYS A 140 1.68 -7.31 -9.05
C LYS A 140 2.98 -7.90 -8.47
N GLY A 141 2.87 -8.91 -7.60
CA GLY A 141 4.03 -9.55 -6.97
C GLY A 141 4.52 -10.82 -7.66
N VAL A 142 3.76 -11.38 -8.61
CA VAL A 142 4.05 -12.67 -9.26
C VAL A 142 4.54 -12.45 -10.69
N ASP A 143 3.84 -11.62 -11.44
CA ASP A 143 4.18 -11.20 -12.80
C ASP A 143 3.88 -9.71 -12.96
N PRO A 144 4.83 -8.84 -12.54
CA PRO A 144 4.64 -7.40 -12.61
C PRO A 144 4.42 -6.88 -14.04
N GLN A 145 4.95 -7.58 -15.06
CA GLN A 145 4.73 -7.18 -16.45
C GLN A 145 3.27 -7.39 -16.86
N LEU A 146 2.67 -8.52 -16.51
CA LEU A 146 1.25 -8.79 -16.77
C LEU A 146 0.36 -7.79 -16.01
N SER A 147 0.71 -7.48 -14.76
CA SER A 147 0.03 -6.45 -13.97
C SER A 147 0.08 -5.08 -14.69
N LEU A 148 1.26 -4.68 -15.17
CA LEU A 148 1.45 -3.44 -15.93
C LEU A 148 0.58 -3.41 -17.18
N ASP A 149 0.55 -4.49 -17.96
CA ASP A 149 -0.24 -4.58 -19.19
C ASP A 149 -1.75 -4.40 -18.90
N MET A 150 -2.24 -4.98 -17.79
CA MET A 150 -3.64 -4.81 -17.38
C MET A 150 -3.95 -3.38 -16.94
N LEU A 151 -3.06 -2.75 -16.18
CA LEU A 151 -3.22 -1.35 -15.74
C LEU A 151 -3.15 -0.38 -16.94
N MET A 152 -2.28 -0.63 -17.91
CA MET A 152 -2.21 0.18 -19.14
C MET A 152 -3.48 0.07 -19.98
N ARG A 153 -4.06 -1.14 -20.10
CA ARG A 153 -5.37 -1.33 -20.75
C ARG A 153 -6.47 -0.60 -19.96
N LEU A 154 -6.45 -0.70 -18.64
CA LEU A 154 -7.41 -0.01 -17.78
C LEU A 154 -7.29 1.51 -17.92
N GLN A 155 -6.08 2.05 -17.99
CA GLN A 155 -5.84 3.49 -18.16
C GLN A 155 -6.46 4.04 -19.45
N THR A 156 -6.48 3.26 -20.54
CA THR A 156 -7.13 3.67 -21.78
C THR A 156 -8.65 3.66 -21.69
N LYS A 157 -9.23 2.80 -20.82
CA LYS A 157 -10.68 2.66 -20.64
C LYS A 157 -11.24 3.61 -19.57
N ALA A 158 -10.47 3.87 -18.54
CA ALA A 158 -10.84 4.68 -17.38
C ALA A 158 -9.72 5.66 -17.00
N PRO A 159 -9.41 6.65 -17.85
CA PRO A 159 -8.28 7.57 -17.66
C PRO A 159 -8.39 8.42 -16.38
N ASP A 160 -9.59 8.63 -15.87
CA ASP A 160 -9.87 9.42 -14.66
C ASP A 160 -9.87 8.59 -13.37
N ASP A 161 -9.58 7.28 -13.43
CA ASP A 161 -9.48 6.44 -12.23
C ASP A 161 -8.14 6.65 -11.53
N ASN A 162 -8.16 7.44 -10.46
CA ASN A 162 -6.98 7.81 -9.68
C ASN A 162 -6.24 6.61 -9.05
N ARG A 163 -6.93 5.47 -8.86
CA ARG A 163 -6.33 4.25 -8.31
C ARG A 163 -5.25 3.70 -9.23
N ILE A 164 -5.40 3.91 -10.55
CA ILE A 164 -4.47 3.39 -11.56
C ILE A 164 -3.06 3.95 -11.35
N SER A 165 -2.94 5.26 -11.14
CA SER A 165 -1.63 5.91 -10.94
C SER A 165 -0.89 5.34 -9.73
N LYS A 166 -1.60 5.05 -8.64
CA LYS A 166 -1.03 4.41 -7.45
C LYS A 166 -0.54 2.98 -7.75
N GLU A 167 -1.38 2.16 -8.40
CA GLU A 167 -1.00 0.79 -8.72
C GLU A 167 0.14 0.74 -9.76
N LEU A 168 0.16 1.63 -10.76
CA LEU A 168 1.27 1.77 -11.69
C LEU A 168 2.58 2.11 -10.97
N ALA A 169 2.52 3.02 -9.99
CA ALA A 169 3.69 3.36 -9.19
C ALA A 169 4.23 2.15 -8.42
N ASP A 170 3.35 1.38 -7.78
CA ASP A 170 3.72 0.16 -7.06
C ASP A 170 4.31 -0.91 -8.00
N VAL A 171 3.74 -1.09 -9.20
CA VAL A 171 4.24 -2.05 -10.19
C VAL A 171 5.60 -1.63 -10.72
N TYR A 172 5.77 -0.36 -11.11
CA TYR A 172 7.07 0.15 -11.56
C TYR A 172 8.14 0.05 -10.48
N TYR A 173 7.77 0.30 -9.21
CA TYR A 173 8.67 0.10 -8.07
C TYR A 173 9.13 -1.37 -7.97
N THR A 174 8.17 -2.33 -8.04
CA THR A 174 8.47 -3.77 -8.02
C THR A 174 9.39 -4.21 -9.16
N MET A 175 9.27 -3.56 -10.33
CA MET A 175 10.11 -3.79 -11.51
C MET A 175 11.48 -3.08 -11.43
N GLY A 176 11.76 -2.32 -10.39
CA GLY A 176 12.98 -1.49 -10.27
C GLY A 176 13.02 -0.28 -11.21
N GLN A 177 11.89 0.07 -11.84
CA GLN A 177 11.77 1.22 -12.74
C GLN A 177 11.45 2.49 -11.95
N TYR A 178 12.36 2.90 -11.07
CA TYR A 178 12.13 3.94 -10.05
C TYR A 178 11.75 5.31 -10.64
N GLY A 179 12.30 5.69 -11.82
CA GLY A 179 11.92 6.94 -12.49
C GLY A 179 10.43 6.96 -12.88
N LYS A 180 9.92 5.88 -13.48
CA LYS A 180 8.49 5.78 -13.85
C LYS A 180 7.59 5.66 -12.62
N ALA A 181 8.06 4.95 -11.57
CA ALA A 181 7.35 4.88 -10.31
C ALA A 181 7.17 6.27 -9.68
N LYS A 182 8.22 7.11 -9.72
CA LYS A 182 8.17 8.51 -9.26
C LYS A 182 7.09 9.31 -10.02
N GLU A 183 7.10 9.29 -11.36
CA GLU A 183 6.12 10.00 -12.19
C GLU A 183 4.66 9.54 -11.89
N ALA A 184 4.47 8.25 -11.68
CA ALA A 184 3.17 7.70 -11.33
C ALA A 184 2.70 8.11 -9.93
N TYR A 185 3.60 8.12 -8.92
CA TYR A 185 3.29 8.66 -7.58
C TYR A 185 2.99 10.16 -7.61
N GLU A 186 3.76 10.95 -8.36
CA GLU A 186 3.48 12.38 -8.54
C GLU A 186 2.08 12.62 -9.13
N SER A 187 1.66 11.79 -10.08
CA SER A 187 0.32 11.85 -10.66
C SER A 187 -0.76 11.49 -9.63
N TYR A 188 -0.54 10.44 -8.85
CA TYR A 188 -1.45 10.05 -7.77
C TYR A 188 -1.59 11.13 -6.69
N LEU A 189 -0.48 11.73 -6.25
CA LEU A 189 -0.50 12.73 -5.17
C LEU A 189 -1.23 14.02 -5.54
N LYS A 190 -1.39 14.33 -6.85
CA LYS A 190 -2.13 15.53 -7.30
C LYS A 190 -3.63 15.41 -7.10
N VAL A 191 -4.18 14.21 -7.13
CA VAL A 191 -5.62 13.96 -7.22
C VAL A 191 -6.13 12.94 -6.18
N GLY A 192 -5.24 12.17 -5.58
CA GLY A 192 -5.55 11.17 -4.56
C GLY A 192 -5.65 11.75 -3.16
N THR A 193 -6.02 10.88 -2.23
CA THR A 193 -5.94 11.15 -0.78
C THR A 193 -4.86 10.24 -0.20
N PRO A 194 -3.60 10.69 -0.13
CA PRO A 194 -2.49 9.86 0.29
C PRO A 194 -2.63 9.46 1.76
N THR A 195 -2.31 8.20 2.03
CA THR A 195 -2.20 7.66 3.37
C THR A 195 -0.74 7.77 3.87
N GLU A 196 -0.53 7.52 5.15
CA GLU A 196 0.82 7.40 5.73
C GLU A 196 1.66 6.38 4.96
N GLN A 197 1.07 5.26 4.58
CA GLN A 197 1.77 4.22 3.82
C GLN A 197 2.17 4.68 2.40
N ASP A 198 1.37 5.54 1.77
CA ASP A 198 1.71 6.12 0.46
C ASP A 198 2.91 7.07 0.59
N TYR A 199 2.93 7.91 1.63
CA TYR A 199 4.09 8.78 1.91
C TYR A 199 5.34 7.98 2.23
N THR A 200 5.23 6.91 3.03
CA THR A 200 6.35 6.03 3.36
C THR A 200 6.95 5.38 2.11
N ARG A 201 6.12 4.82 1.24
CA ARG A 201 6.58 4.21 -0.02
C ARG A 201 7.21 5.22 -0.96
N TYR A 202 6.57 6.38 -1.11
CA TYR A 202 7.08 7.40 -2.01
C TYR A 202 8.36 8.04 -1.49
N ALA A 203 8.48 8.33 -0.19
CA ALA A 203 9.74 8.78 0.43
C ALA A 203 10.87 7.76 0.22
N THR A 204 10.60 6.47 0.47
CA THR A 204 11.58 5.40 0.21
C THR A 204 12.04 5.38 -1.25
N LEU A 205 11.11 5.51 -2.19
CA LEU A 205 11.41 5.59 -3.62
C LEU A 205 12.30 6.78 -3.97
N LEU A 206 11.97 7.95 -3.43
CA LEU A 206 12.74 9.19 -3.65
C LEU A 206 14.14 9.08 -3.06
N TYR A 207 14.27 8.50 -1.86
CA TYR A 207 15.56 8.21 -1.25
C TYR A 207 16.42 7.29 -2.13
N LEU A 208 15.86 6.17 -2.62
CA LEU A 208 16.56 5.25 -3.51
C LEU A 208 16.97 5.89 -4.84
N ASN A 209 16.20 6.87 -5.31
CA ASN A 209 16.49 7.66 -6.50
C ASN A 209 17.46 8.84 -6.21
N LYS A 210 17.90 9.00 -4.96
CA LYS A 210 18.77 10.10 -4.47
C LYS A 210 18.10 11.48 -4.53
N ASP A 211 16.78 11.54 -4.59
CA ASP A 211 16.00 12.77 -4.53
C ASP A 211 15.72 13.15 -3.06
N TYR A 212 16.78 13.29 -2.26
CA TYR A 212 16.72 13.41 -0.79
C TYR A 212 15.87 14.58 -0.30
N ALA A 213 15.90 15.72 -0.99
CA ALA A 213 15.08 16.88 -0.61
C ALA A 213 13.58 16.57 -0.73
N GLN A 214 13.17 15.93 -1.82
CA GLN A 214 11.76 15.53 -1.99
C GLN A 214 11.38 14.40 -1.04
N SER A 215 12.32 13.47 -0.76
CA SER A 215 12.14 12.42 0.25
C SER A 215 11.83 13.03 1.61
N SER A 216 12.67 13.97 2.08
CA SER A 216 12.47 14.68 3.35
C SER A 216 11.11 15.37 3.45
N ASP A 217 10.62 15.99 2.36
CA ASP A 217 9.28 16.59 2.34
C ASP A 217 8.16 15.54 2.51
N MET A 218 8.29 14.37 1.88
CA MET A 218 7.33 13.28 2.03
C MET A 218 7.42 12.63 3.41
N VAL A 219 8.63 12.50 3.95
CA VAL A 219 8.86 12.04 5.33
C VAL A 219 8.12 12.92 6.33
N LYS A 220 8.24 14.25 6.22
CA LYS A 220 7.54 15.20 7.11
C LYS A 220 6.03 14.99 7.05
N LYS A 221 5.44 14.93 5.85
CA LYS A 221 4.01 14.70 5.66
C LYS A 221 3.54 13.33 6.21
N GLY A 222 4.35 12.30 6.04
CA GLY A 222 4.05 10.98 6.57
C GLY A 222 4.11 10.93 8.10
N LEU A 223 5.08 11.60 8.72
CA LEU A 223 5.20 11.71 10.18
C LEU A 223 4.11 12.57 10.82
N GLU A 224 3.52 13.53 10.10
CA GLU A 224 2.32 14.24 10.56
C GLU A 224 1.13 13.30 10.73
N LEU A 225 1.00 12.27 9.89
CA LEU A 225 -0.07 11.28 9.97
C LEU A 225 0.26 10.13 10.94
N ALA A 226 1.52 9.72 11.00
CA ALA A 226 2.00 8.61 11.82
C ALA A 226 3.36 8.96 12.47
N PRO A 227 3.37 9.70 13.59
CA PRO A 227 4.60 10.15 14.25
C PRO A 227 5.53 9.01 14.70
N GLU A 228 4.97 7.81 14.91
CA GLU A 228 5.71 6.63 15.36
C GLU A 228 6.18 5.71 14.21
N ASN A 229 5.95 6.08 12.95
CA ASN A 229 6.40 5.27 11.82
C ASN A 229 7.92 5.17 11.79
N HIS A 230 8.41 3.95 12.04
CA HIS A 230 9.83 3.65 12.17
C HIS A 230 10.62 3.86 10.85
N VAL A 231 10.00 3.52 9.71
CA VAL A 231 10.64 3.70 8.39
C VAL A 231 10.82 5.18 8.06
N LEU A 232 9.81 6.01 8.36
CA LEU A 232 9.90 7.45 8.14
C LEU A 232 10.92 8.11 9.08
N LYS A 233 11.00 7.69 10.36
CA LYS A 233 12.04 8.16 11.28
C LYS A 233 13.45 7.81 10.78
N ARG A 234 13.65 6.60 10.25
CA ARG A 234 14.90 6.17 9.62
C ARG A 234 15.25 7.06 8.44
N LEU A 235 14.31 7.27 7.52
CA LEU A 235 14.52 8.12 6.35
C LEU A 235 14.82 9.56 6.74
N ALA A 236 14.19 10.11 7.79
CA ALA A 236 14.50 11.44 8.31
C ALA A 236 15.98 11.57 8.68
N MET A 237 16.55 10.57 9.36
CA MET A 237 17.99 10.55 9.69
C MET A 237 18.85 10.44 8.43
N TYR A 238 18.51 9.55 7.51
CA TYR A 238 19.26 9.30 6.29
C TYR A 238 19.26 10.50 5.35
N ASP A 239 18.08 11.06 5.07
CA ASP A 239 17.93 12.22 4.19
C ASP A 239 18.73 13.42 4.70
N ASN A 240 18.67 13.69 6.01
CA ASN A 240 19.39 14.81 6.60
C ASN A 240 20.92 14.65 6.52
N LEU A 241 21.46 13.43 6.63
CA LEU A 241 22.89 13.19 6.38
C LEU A 241 23.25 13.52 4.93
N GLU A 242 22.48 13.03 3.96
CA GLU A 242 22.73 13.22 2.53
C GLU A 242 22.57 14.70 2.11
N LEU A 243 21.63 15.42 2.75
CA LEU A 243 21.44 16.87 2.58
C LEU A 243 22.47 17.72 3.31
N LYS A 244 23.28 17.09 4.18
CA LYS A 244 24.27 17.77 5.07
C LYS A 244 23.63 18.66 6.14
N ASP A 245 22.37 18.38 6.47
CA ASP A 245 21.62 19.03 7.54
C ASP A 245 21.91 18.29 8.87
N TYR A 246 23.17 18.35 9.30
CA TYR A 246 23.70 17.45 10.35
C TYR A 246 23.00 17.62 11.69
N LYS A 247 22.60 18.84 12.04
CA LYS A 247 21.92 19.12 13.30
C LYS A 247 20.54 18.44 13.32
N GLU A 248 19.74 18.65 12.29
CA GLU A 248 18.44 18.03 12.11
C GLU A 248 18.58 16.49 11.99
N GLY A 249 19.65 16.03 11.38
CA GLY A 249 20.00 14.61 11.30
C GLY A 249 20.27 13.97 12.65
N LEU A 250 20.99 14.67 13.56
CA LEU A 250 21.24 14.21 14.93
C LEU A 250 19.95 14.18 15.76
N GLU A 251 19.07 15.18 15.62
CA GLU A 251 17.75 15.19 16.25
C GLU A 251 16.87 14.02 15.76
N ALA A 252 16.89 13.75 14.45
CA ALA A 252 16.21 12.61 13.85
C ALA A 252 16.79 11.27 14.35
N ALA A 253 18.11 11.14 14.44
CA ALA A 253 18.78 9.96 15.00
C ALA A 253 18.38 9.71 16.46
N ALA A 254 18.39 10.74 17.30
CA ALA A 254 17.95 10.63 18.69
C ALA A 254 16.50 10.14 18.81
N THR A 255 15.62 10.64 17.94
CA THR A 255 14.21 10.20 17.87
C THR A 255 14.09 8.77 17.38
N PHE A 256 14.84 8.39 16.34
CA PHE A 256 14.84 7.03 15.77
C PHE A 256 15.33 5.99 16.79
N PHE A 257 16.43 6.27 17.47
CA PHE A 257 17.04 5.37 18.48
C PHE A 257 16.44 5.51 19.90
N SER A 258 15.32 6.23 20.06
CA SER A 258 14.65 6.37 21.36
C SER A 258 14.15 5.06 21.98
N ASN A 259 14.00 4.01 21.15
CA ASN A 259 13.68 2.65 21.61
C ASN A 259 14.87 1.71 21.39
N PRO A 260 15.80 1.58 22.33
CA PRO A 260 17.06 0.84 22.16
C PRO A 260 16.91 -0.68 22.02
N GLY A 261 15.73 -1.24 22.18
CA GLY A 261 15.45 -2.67 22.01
C GLY A 261 14.69 -3.01 20.73
N ASN A 262 14.56 -2.07 19.79
CA ASN A 262 13.83 -2.31 18.55
C ASN A 262 14.55 -3.35 17.67
N PRO A 263 13.94 -4.50 17.33
CA PRO A 263 14.55 -5.53 16.50
C PRO A 263 14.75 -5.12 15.03
N ASP A 264 14.15 -4.00 14.61
CA ASP A 264 14.20 -3.52 13.22
C ASP A 264 15.45 -2.69 12.89
N TYR A 265 16.33 -2.44 13.89
CA TYR A 265 17.60 -1.75 13.64
C TYR A 265 18.51 -2.63 12.77
N VAL A 266 19.15 -2.01 11.79
CA VAL A 266 20.15 -2.63 10.91
C VAL A 266 21.50 -1.95 11.07
N TYR A 267 22.58 -2.62 10.68
CA TYR A 267 23.95 -2.05 10.81
C TYR A 267 24.06 -0.67 10.16
N LEU A 268 23.38 -0.46 9.05
CA LEU A 268 23.40 0.80 8.30
C LEU A 268 22.83 1.98 9.11
N ASP A 269 21.88 1.73 9.99
CA ASP A 269 21.33 2.77 10.89
C ASP A 269 22.44 3.35 11.78
N TYR A 270 23.29 2.50 12.32
CA TYR A 270 24.42 2.92 13.15
C TYR A 270 25.50 3.60 12.33
N VAL A 271 25.74 3.18 11.08
CA VAL A 271 26.66 3.85 10.16
C VAL A 271 26.21 5.28 9.86
N TYR A 272 24.92 5.49 9.56
CA TYR A 272 24.38 6.83 9.30
C TYR A 272 24.46 7.72 10.54
N PHE A 273 24.14 7.17 11.71
CA PHE A 273 24.29 7.92 12.97
C PHE A 273 25.76 8.27 13.26
N ALA A 274 26.68 7.33 13.06
CA ALA A 274 28.12 7.58 13.22
C ALA A 274 28.61 8.72 12.33
N ARG A 275 28.20 8.73 11.05
CA ARG A 275 28.59 9.79 10.11
C ARG A 275 28.00 11.15 10.45
N LEU A 276 26.81 11.22 11.04
CA LEU A 276 26.23 12.45 11.57
C LEU A 276 27.05 12.97 12.76
N LEU A 277 27.43 12.10 13.70
CA LEU A 277 28.28 12.43 14.86
C LEU A 277 29.67 12.88 14.40
N GLU A 278 30.27 12.19 13.43
CA GLU A 278 31.53 12.57 12.83
C GLU A 278 31.47 13.99 12.23
N ALA A 279 30.42 14.30 11.48
CA ALA A 279 30.24 15.63 10.87
C ALA A 279 30.07 16.73 11.93
N ASP A 280 29.50 16.40 13.10
CA ASP A 280 29.38 17.28 14.26
C ASP A 280 30.63 17.26 15.16
N LYS A 281 31.68 16.52 14.76
CA LYS A 281 32.97 16.38 15.48
C LYS A 281 32.86 15.66 16.84
N GLN A 282 31.84 14.86 17.03
CA GLN A 282 31.68 13.97 18.17
C GLN A 282 32.37 12.62 17.85
N TYR A 283 33.71 12.62 17.82
CA TYR A 283 34.51 11.53 17.25
C TYR A 283 34.43 10.23 18.07
N ASP A 284 34.52 10.32 19.38
CA ASP A 284 34.41 9.13 20.26
C ASP A 284 33.05 8.45 20.13
N GLU A 285 31.95 9.25 20.10
CA GLU A 285 30.61 8.76 19.90
C GLU A 285 30.42 8.17 18.51
N ALA A 286 31.00 8.76 17.48
CA ALA A 286 30.98 8.25 16.10
C ALA A 286 31.60 6.85 16.04
N VAL A 287 32.82 6.67 16.58
CA VAL A 287 33.49 5.37 16.65
C VAL A 287 32.62 4.35 17.41
N ALA A 288 32.02 4.74 18.52
CA ALA A 288 31.13 3.85 19.27
C ALA A 288 29.89 3.37 18.47
N GLN A 289 29.35 4.18 17.54
CA GLN A 289 28.27 3.73 16.67
C GLN A 289 28.80 2.82 15.54
N PHE A 290 29.95 3.11 14.94
CA PHE A 290 30.59 2.21 13.98
C PHE A 290 30.88 0.84 14.59
N ASP A 291 31.35 0.78 15.85
CA ASP A 291 31.56 -0.48 16.58
C ASP A 291 30.25 -1.28 16.75
N LYS A 292 29.12 -0.59 17.01
CA LYS A 292 27.81 -1.23 17.07
C LYS A 292 27.42 -1.79 15.70
N ALA A 293 27.67 -1.07 14.61
CA ALA A 293 27.41 -1.56 13.25
C ALA A 293 28.21 -2.84 12.97
N LEU A 294 29.50 -2.87 13.30
CA LEU A 294 30.38 -4.04 13.17
C LEU A 294 29.94 -5.19 14.09
N ALA A 295 29.40 -4.90 15.26
CA ALA A 295 28.89 -5.93 16.17
C ALA A 295 27.65 -6.63 15.61
N MET A 296 26.85 -5.94 14.77
CA MET A 296 25.71 -6.53 14.08
C MET A 296 26.12 -7.38 12.88
N ASP A 297 27.07 -6.89 12.09
CA ASP A 297 27.58 -7.63 10.92
C ASP A 297 29.07 -7.32 10.68
N LYS A 298 29.92 -8.25 11.07
CA LYS A 298 31.38 -8.15 10.93
C LYS A 298 31.89 -8.27 9.47
N SER A 299 31.02 -8.60 8.54
CA SER A 299 31.44 -8.73 7.13
C SER A 299 31.63 -7.36 6.45
N HIS A 300 31.12 -6.28 7.06
CA HIS A 300 31.25 -4.92 6.57
C HIS A 300 32.58 -4.30 6.95
N THR A 301 33.69 -4.85 6.41
CA THR A 301 35.04 -4.38 6.73
C THR A 301 35.31 -2.93 6.31
N GLU A 302 34.55 -2.40 5.35
CA GLU A 302 34.60 -0.99 4.95
C GLU A 302 34.39 -0.01 6.11
N ILE A 303 33.69 -0.43 7.16
CA ILE A 303 33.45 0.38 8.37
C ILE A 303 34.77 0.65 9.10
N TYR A 304 35.76 -0.25 9.06
CA TYR A 304 37.06 0.01 9.64
C TYR A 304 37.80 1.17 8.97
N LYS A 305 37.58 1.36 7.66
CA LYS A 305 38.08 2.54 6.95
C LYS A 305 37.36 3.81 7.47
N ASP A 306 36.06 3.78 7.64
CA ASP A 306 35.30 4.91 8.20
C ASP A 306 35.83 5.26 9.61
N ILE A 307 36.09 4.26 10.47
CA ILE A 307 36.74 4.47 11.79
C ILE A 307 38.13 5.08 11.67
N SER A 308 38.92 4.62 10.71
CA SER A 308 40.26 5.19 10.44
C SER A 308 40.17 6.67 10.06
N ASP A 309 39.22 7.00 9.16
CA ASP A 309 39.00 8.39 8.71
C ASP A 309 38.55 9.30 9.88
N VAL A 310 37.79 8.80 10.86
CA VAL A 310 37.43 9.51 12.10
C VAL A 310 38.67 9.80 12.93
N TYR A 311 39.51 8.80 13.20
CA TYR A 311 40.74 9.00 13.96
C TYR A 311 41.77 9.92 13.26
N GLU A 312 41.82 9.91 11.92
CA GLU A 312 42.62 10.89 11.16
C GLU A 312 42.16 12.33 11.38
N LYS A 313 40.83 12.57 11.40
CA LYS A 313 40.25 13.90 11.68
C LYS A 313 40.51 14.34 13.11
N GLU A 314 40.55 13.42 14.05
CA GLU A 314 40.93 13.63 15.44
C GLU A 314 42.45 13.82 15.61
N ARG A 315 43.23 13.46 14.60
CA ARG A 315 44.72 13.42 14.57
C ARG A 315 45.32 12.33 15.48
N ASP A 316 44.53 11.29 15.78
CA ASP A 316 45.05 10.08 16.44
C ASP A 316 45.54 9.07 15.39
N PHE A 317 46.67 9.39 14.77
CA PHE A 317 47.25 8.57 13.72
C PHE A 317 47.60 7.13 14.12
N PRO A 318 48.03 6.84 15.36
CA PRO A 318 48.22 5.46 15.80
C PRO A 318 46.96 4.62 15.71
N LYS A 319 45.80 5.13 16.23
CA LYS A 319 44.52 4.42 16.14
C LYS A 319 44.01 4.37 14.69
N ALA A 320 44.18 5.40 13.89
CA ALA A 320 43.82 5.39 12.48
C ALA A 320 44.53 4.23 11.74
N ILE A 321 45.86 4.05 11.93
CA ILE A 321 46.61 2.97 11.32
C ILE A 321 46.11 1.59 11.81
N GLU A 322 45.81 1.46 13.10
CA GLU A 322 45.29 0.22 13.65
C GLU A 322 43.94 -0.16 13.07
N ALA A 323 42.99 0.80 12.99
CA ALA A 323 41.70 0.59 12.35
C ALA A 323 41.86 0.20 10.86
N TYR A 324 42.70 0.90 10.10
CA TYR A 324 42.88 0.62 8.68
C TYR A 324 43.48 -0.78 8.41
N LYS A 325 44.23 -1.37 9.32
CA LYS A 325 44.74 -2.74 9.18
C LYS A 325 43.63 -3.81 9.21
N ASN A 326 42.48 -3.47 9.75
CA ASN A 326 41.33 -4.38 9.82
C ASN A 326 40.39 -4.23 8.60
N TYR A 327 40.63 -3.18 7.79
CA TYR A 327 39.93 -2.99 6.50
C TYR A 327 40.52 -3.90 5.42
#